data_5ef3b04947225878ace1c8117ff39f8e
#
_entry.id   5ef3b04947225878ace1c8117ff39f8e
#
_cell.length_a   1.000
_cell.length_b   1.000
_cell.length_c   1.000
_cell.angle_alpha   90.00
_cell.angle_beta   90.00
_cell.angle_gamma   90.00
#
_symmetry.space_group_name_H-M   'P 1'
#
loop_
_entity.id
_entity.type
_entity.pdbx_description
1 polymer ?
#
loop_
_entity_poly.entity_id
_entity_poly.type
_entity_poly.pdbx_seq_one_letter_code
_entity_poly.pdbx_strand_id
1 'polypeptide(L)'
;MKKPKGPVNIKLQNALNYPVDPDRDYRVADTTKHLKLRVLPSGYKYWEYDYIWKGVRNKQEIGPLDGPNAISPTKARELVNGWEHNRKVRK
;
A
#
# COMPACT_ATOMS: atom_id res chain seq x y z
N MET A 1 -6.07 -14.27 13.42
CA MET A 1 -5.80 -12.82 13.41
C MET A 1 -6.85 -12.13 12.55
N LYS A 2 -7.37 -11.04 13.02
CA LYS A 2 -8.37 -10.28 12.26
C LYS A 2 -7.69 -9.38 11.23
N LYS A 3 -8.39 -9.12 10.12
CA LYS A 3 -7.95 -8.13 9.16
C LYS A 3 -7.86 -6.76 9.87
N PRO A 4 -6.77 -6.02 9.68
CA PRO A 4 -6.67 -4.71 10.30
C PRO A 4 -7.67 -3.74 9.69
N LYS A 5 -8.17 -2.84 10.51
CA LYS A 5 -9.02 -1.75 10.05
C LYS A 5 -8.16 -0.50 9.96
N GLY A 6 -8.08 0.04 8.78
CA GLY A 6 -7.27 1.23 8.58
C GLY A 6 -8.03 2.52 8.77
N PRO A 7 -7.32 3.66 8.70
CA PRO A 7 -5.87 3.71 8.48
C PRO A 7 -5.07 3.29 9.72
N VAL A 8 -3.98 2.58 9.48
CA VAL A 8 -3.05 2.16 10.54
C VAL A 8 -1.62 2.47 10.09
N ASN A 9 -0.72 2.65 11.07
CA ASN A 9 0.70 2.77 10.75
C ASN A 9 1.25 1.38 10.49
N ILE A 10 1.31 1.00 9.23
CA ILE A 10 1.67 -0.36 8.82
C ILE A 10 3.16 -0.60 9.10
N LYS A 11 3.44 -1.61 9.93
CA LYS A 11 4.81 -2.04 10.24
C LYS A 11 5.07 -3.36 9.54
N LEU A 12 6.32 -3.58 9.11
CA LEU A 12 6.68 -4.75 8.35
C LEU A 12 6.27 -6.06 9.04
N GLN A 13 6.59 -6.19 10.33
CA GLN A 13 6.26 -7.40 11.07
C GLN A 13 4.77 -7.69 11.08
N ASN A 14 3.96 -6.66 11.28
CA ASN A 14 2.51 -6.80 11.29
C ASN A 14 1.98 -7.13 9.89
N ALA A 15 2.51 -6.45 8.88
CA ALA A 15 2.06 -6.65 7.49
C ALA A 15 2.34 -8.07 7.01
N LEU A 16 3.49 -8.62 7.38
CA LEU A 16 3.83 -10.00 7.00
C LEU A 16 2.85 -11.02 7.61
N ASN A 17 2.25 -10.67 8.74
CA ASN A 17 1.33 -11.56 9.47
C ASN A 17 -0.15 -11.24 9.20
N TYR A 18 -0.46 -10.29 8.35
CA TYR A 18 -1.86 -9.99 8.02
C TYR A 18 -2.50 -11.23 7.40
N PRO A 19 -3.71 -11.59 7.82
CA PRO A 19 -4.36 -12.81 7.34
C PRO A 19 -4.71 -12.72 5.86
N VAL A 20 -4.70 -13.88 5.21
CA VAL A 20 -5.13 -14.01 3.82
C VAL A 20 -6.61 -14.37 3.81
N ASP A 21 -7.39 -13.69 2.97
CA ASP A 21 -8.78 -14.04 2.74
C ASP A 21 -8.81 -14.94 1.50
N PRO A 22 -9.22 -16.21 1.61
CA PRO A 22 -9.20 -17.11 0.45
C PRO A 22 -10.23 -16.77 -0.62
N ASP A 23 -11.23 -15.95 -0.28
CA ASP A 23 -12.34 -15.64 -1.19
C ASP A 23 -12.13 -14.36 -1.97
N ARG A 24 -11.33 -13.43 -1.45
CA ARG A 24 -11.15 -12.12 -2.10
C ARG A 24 -9.87 -11.45 -1.62
N ASP A 25 -9.40 -10.50 -2.40
CA ASP A 25 -8.35 -9.60 -1.95
C ASP A 25 -8.94 -8.51 -1.04
N TYR A 26 -8.07 -7.88 -0.26
CA TYR A 26 -8.46 -6.72 0.52
C TYR A 26 -7.29 -5.74 0.63
N ARG A 27 -7.58 -4.53 1.06
CA ARG A 27 -6.59 -3.49 1.21
C ARG A 27 -6.58 -2.95 2.63
N VAL A 28 -5.37 -2.60 3.11
CA VAL A 28 -5.18 -1.96 4.39
C VAL A 28 -4.59 -0.57 4.13
N ALA A 29 -5.30 0.47 4.52
CA ALA A 29 -4.82 1.83 4.35
C ALA A 29 -3.75 2.14 5.40
N ASP A 30 -2.64 2.74 4.95
CA ASP A 30 -1.63 3.28 5.86
C ASP A 30 -2.05 4.67 6.33
N THR A 31 -1.45 5.15 7.42
CA THR A 31 -1.66 6.53 7.87
C THR A 31 -1.11 7.54 6.88
N THR A 32 -0.14 7.13 6.04
CA THR A 32 0.31 7.93 4.92
C THR A 32 -0.80 7.98 3.87
N LYS A 33 -1.21 9.19 3.52
CA LYS A 33 -2.31 9.40 2.59
C LYS A 33 -2.02 8.72 1.24
N HIS A 34 -3.02 8.02 0.72
CA HIS A 34 -2.98 7.33 -0.59
C HIS A 34 -2.09 6.09 -0.64
N LEU A 35 -1.51 5.66 0.48
CA LEU A 35 -0.71 4.43 0.55
C LEU A 35 -1.55 3.30 1.12
N LYS A 36 -1.60 2.18 0.41
CA LYS A 36 -2.33 0.99 0.84
C LYS A 36 -1.48 -0.25 0.62
N LEU A 37 -1.71 -1.25 1.46
CA LEU A 37 -1.16 -2.59 1.25
C LEU A 37 -2.28 -3.50 0.77
N ARG A 38 -2.08 -4.12 -0.38
CA ARG A 38 -3.05 -5.07 -0.92
C ARG A 38 -2.64 -6.48 -0.57
N VAL A 39 -3.60 -7.27 -0.09
CA VAL A 39 -3.40 -8.67 0.29
C VAL A 39 -4.25 -9.54 -0.63
N LEU A 40 -3.61 -10.42 -1.39
CA LEU A 40 -4.31 -11.29 -2.33
C LEU A 40 -4.61 -12.65 -1.71
N PRO A 41 -5.63 -13.37 -2.24
CA PRO A 41 -5.95 -14.71 -1.75
C PRO A 41 -4.79 -15.70 -1.85
N SER A 42 -3.87 -15.48 -2.79
CA SER A 42 -2.68 -16.32 -2.94
C SER A 42 -1.64 -16.13 -1.84
N GLY A 43 -1.81 -15.10 -1.02
CA GLY A 43 -0.83 -14.73 -0.01
C GLY A 43 0.14 -13.65 -0.45
N TYR A 44 0.12 -13.28 -1.73
CA TYR A 44 0.96 -12.21 -2.24
C TYR A 44 0.48 -10.86 -1.67
N LYS A 45 1.41 -10.05 -1.20
CA LYS A 45 1.12 -8.74 -0.65
C LYS A 45 2.01 -7.70 -1.34
N TYR A 46 1.42 -6.58 -1.71
CA TYR A 46 2.18 -5.51 -2.35
C TYR A 46 1.62 -4.15 -2.00
N TRP A 47 2.50 -3.13 -2.11
CA TRP A 47 2.14 -1.75 -1.84
C TRP A 47 1.47 -1.16 -3.07
N GLU A 48 0.45 -0.33 -2.83
CA GLU A 48 -0.32 0.33 -3.88
C GLU A 48 -0.46 1.80 -3.59
N TYR A 49 -0.24 2.63 -4.60
CA TYR A 49 -0.45 4.08 -4.54
C TYR A 49 -1.75 4.40 -5.26
N ASP A 50 -2.70 4.97 -4.53
CA ASP A 50 -4.03 5.30 -5.01
C ASP A 50 -4.16 6.82 -5.08
N TYR A 51 -4.34 7.37 -6.26
CA TYR A 51 -4.38 8.82 -6.45
C TYR A 51 -5.45 9.22 -7.44
N ILE A 52 -5.85 10.52 -7.38
CA ILE A 52 -6.81 11.08 -8.32
C ILE A 52 -6.04 12.06 -9.22
N TRP A 53 -6.19 11.88 -10.52
CA TRP A 53 -5.57 12.75 -11.52
C TRP A 53 -6.65 13.18 -12.51
N LYS A 54 -6.86 14.50 -12.64
CA LYS A 54 -7.88 15.08 -13.52
C LYS A 54 -9.26 14.46 -13.31
N GLY A 55 -9.63 14.24 -12.05
CA GLY A 55 -10.92 13.68 -11.69
C GLY A 55 -11.02 12.16 -11.83
N VAL A 56 -9.99 11.49 -12.29
CA VAL A 56 -9.97 10.04 -12.49
C VAL A 56 -9.12 9.37 -11.42
N ARG A 57 -9.69 8.32 -10.80
CA ARG A 57 -8.95 7.54 -9.80
C ARG A 57 -7.99 6.60 -10.50
N ASN A 58 -6.74 6.64 -10.07
CA ASN A 58 -5.67 5.80 -10.62
C ASN A 58 -5.02 5.01 -9.50
N LYS A 59 -4.49 3.84 -9.84
CA LYS A 59 -3.75 2.99 -8.91
C LYS A 59 -2.44 2.58 -9.55
N GLN A 60 -1.39 2.61 -8.74
CA GLN A 60 -0.06 2.21 -9.20
C GLN A 60 0.52 1.21 -8.21
N GLU A 61 0.97 0.07 -8.71
CA GLU A 61 1.68 -0.90 -7.88
C GLU A 61 3.09 -0.36 -7.61
N ILE A 62 3.47 -0.33 -6.32
CA ILE A 62 4.79 0.15 -5.92
C ILE A 62 5.79 -0.99 -5.93
N GLY A 63 5.45 -2.10 -5.28
CA GLY A 63 6.30 -3.28 -5.21
C GLY A 63 5.86 -4.23 -4.13
N PRO A 64 6.49 -5.42 -4.09
CA PRO A 64 6.09 -6.47 -3.15
C PRO A 64 6.49 -6.13 -1.72
N LEU A 65 5.76 -6.72 -0.77
CA LEU A 65 6.07 -6.57 0.66
C LEU A 65 7.31 -7.35 1.05
N ASP A 66 7.52 -8.53 0.44
CA ASP A 66 8.65 -9.39 0.76
C ASP A 66 9.29 -9.94 -0.50
N GLY A 67 10.40 -10.67 -0.34
CA GLY A 67 11.14 -11.24 -1.45
C GLY A 67 12.31 -10.37 -1.88
N PRO A 68 12.98 -10.74 -3.01
CA PRO A 68 14.22 -10.08 -3.43
C PRO A 68 14.05 -8.59 -3.77
N ASN A 69 12.86 -8.19 -4.21
CA ASN A 69 12.60 -6.80 -4.59
C ASN A 69 11.68 -6.11 -3.59
N ALA A 70 11.68 -6.56 -2.34
CA ALA A 70 10.78 -6.06 -1.32
C ALA A 70 10.93 -4.57 -1.08
N ILE A 71 9.78 -3.92 -0.88
CA ILE A 71 9.70 -2.50 -0.52
C ILE A 71 9.27 -2.43 0.95
N SER A 72 10.11 -1.86 1.81
CA SER A 72 9.77 -1.70 3.21
C SER A 72 8.67 -0.65 3.38
N PRO A 73 7.94 -0.66 4.50
CA PRO A 73 6.95 0.39 4.77
C PRO A 73 7.55 1.79 4.71
N THR A 74 8.74 1.98 5.25
CA THR A 74 9.42 3.27 5.22
C THR A 74 9.69 3.71 3.78
N LYS A 75 10.19 2.81 2.95
CA LYS A 75 10.48 3.10 1.55
C LYS A 75 9.20 3.41 0.79
N ALA A 76 8.13 2.66 1.03
CA ALA A 76 6.85 2.92 0.38
C ALA A 76 6.33 4.32 0.72
N ARG A 77 6.44 4.73 1.99
CA ARG A 77 6.03 6.06 2.43
C ARG A 77 6.86 7.16 1.77
N GLU A 78 8.17 6.96 1.67
CA GLU A 78 9.05 7.92 1.00
C GLU A 78 8.67 8.10 -0.47
N LEU A 79 8.42 7.00 -1.17
CA LEU A 79 8.03 7.04 -2.58
C LEU A 79 6.71 7.79 -2.76
N VAL A 80 5.70 7.46 -1.95
CA VAL A 80 4.39 8.10 -2.05
C VAL A 80 4.50 9.59 -1.73
N ASN A 81 5.23 9.95 -0.67
CA ASN A 81 5.39 11.35 -0.29
C ASN A 81 6.10 12.13 -1.39
N GLY A 82 7.10 11.53 -2.04
CA GLY A 82 7.78 12.16 -3.16
C GLY A 82 6.86 12.38 -4.35
N TRP A 83 6.07 11.38 -4.69
CA TRP A 83 5.12 11.50 -5.80
C TRP A 83 4.03 12.53 -5.51
N GLU A 84 3.51 12.56 -4.28
CA GLU A 84 2.52 13.56 -3.88
C GLU A 84 3.08 14.98 -3.93
N HIS A 85 4.32 15.16 -3.49
CA HIS A 85 5.00 16.44 -3.57
C HIS A 85 5.13 16.90 -5.03
N ASN A 86 5.59 16.02 -5.90
CA ASN A 86 5.76 16.34 -7.32
C ASN A 86 4.43 16.71 -7.99
N ARG A 87 3.36 16.04 -7.62
CA ARG A 87 2.04 16.33 -8.17
C ARG A 87 1.52 17.69 -7.73
N LYS A 88 1.81 18.10 -6.50
CA LYS A 88 1.42 19.42 -6.00
C LYS A 88 2.18 20.54 -6.69
N VAL A 89 3.42 20.30 -7.07
CA VAL A 89 4.27 21.28 -7.74
C VAL A 89 3.90 21.40 -9.22
N ARG A 90 3.49 20.31 -9.84
CA ARG A 90 3.06 20.29 -11.23
C ARG A 90 1.61 20.77 -11.34
N LYS A 91 1.41 21.90 -11.89
CA LYS A 91 0.07 22.43 -12.17
C LYS A 91 -0.16 22.54 -13.66
#